data_200ebc0b67abe4948d1e0473a81b89b2
#
_entry.id   200ebc0b67abe4948d1e0473a81b89b2
#
_cell.length_a   1.000
_cell.length_b   1.000
_cell.length_c   1.000
_cell.angle_alpha   90.00
_cell.angle_beta   90.00
_cell.angle_gamma   90.00
#
_symmetry.space_group_name_H-M   'P 1'
#
loop_
_entity.id
_entity.type
_entity.pdbx_description
1 polymer ?
#
loop_
_entity_poly.entity_id
_entity_poly.type
_entity_poly.pdbx_seq_one_letter_code
_entity_poly.pdbx_strand_id
1 'polypeptide(L)'
;MRDYRDEYSGARVVITGACGIFGTWLAEAFAAAGARLLLTDASPEPLRPLADRLGATVVAADLTDTGQLAALTAAIGDTWESPDVLVNNAGVYPRTPLATTGPADVRRILDVNVVAPFELTRQVIALMIKAGIAGRVVNISSGAAVRPGAGGSVYAASKAAIETLTRSIALEVARHGIRVNAVQPGFAPGSAVSPLTDTHITSMLARIPLGRTSGPDDAAAAVLWVCSSDASFVTGTTIAVDGGRTAGDFTAGPATTGPATTGPSTTGGTA
;
A
#
# COMPACT_ATOMS: atom_id res chain seq x y z
N MET A 1 -4.97 10.66 -13.22
CA MET A 1 -5.22 9.22 -12.98
C MET A 1 -6.26 8.76 -14.00
N ARG A 2 -6.19 7.49 -14.48
CA ARG A 2 -7.27 6.89 -15.29
C ARG A 2 -8.58 6.93 -14.49
N ASP A 3 -9.71 7.15 -15.17
CA ASP A 3 -11.03 7.01 -14.54
C ASP A 3 -11.35 5.52 -14.38
N TYR A 4 -11.55 5.08 -13.14
CA TYR A 4 -11.89 3.72 -12.78
C TYR A 4 -13.33 3.58 -12.26
N ARG A 5 -14.19 4.59 -12.48
CA ARG A 5 -15.57 4.54 -11.98
C ARG A 5 -16.36 3.36 -12.51
N ASP A 6 -16.19 3.00 -13.77
CA ASP A 6 -16.86 1.84 -14.37
C ASP A 6 -16.38 0.52 -13.73
N GLU A 7 -15.15 0.48 -13.19
CA GLU A 7 -14.57 -0.71 -12.57
C GLU A 7 -14.97 -0.86 -11.09
N TYR A 8 -15.03 0.26 -10.34
CA TYR A 8 -15.20 0.21 -8.89
C TYR A 8 -16.54 0.75 -8.38
N SER A 9 -17.45 1.20 -9.24
CA SER A 9 -18.77 1.65 -8.81
C SER A 9 -19.50 0.54 -8.04
N GLY A 10 -19.72 0.77 -6.73
CA GLY A 10 -20.33 -0.19 -5.82
C GLY A 10 -19.43 -1.36 -5.38
N ALA A 11 -18.19 -1.46 -5.86
CA ALA A 11 -17.24 -2.49 -5.41
C ALA A 11 -16.95 -2.36 -3.91
N ARG A 12 -16.87 -3.47 -3.21
CA ARG A 12 -16.71 -3.59 -1.75
C ARG A 12 -15.23 -3.72 -1.41
N VAL A 13 -14.66 -2.71 -0.79
CA VAL A 13 -13.22 -2.61 -0.55
C VAL A 13 -12.92 -2.51 0.93
N VAL A 14 -12.10 -3.41 1.45
CA VAL A 14 -11.58 -3.38 2.82
C VAL A 14 -10.15 -2.85 2.79
N ILE A 15 -9.84 -1.85 3.63
CA ILE A 15 -8.50 -1.27 3.75
C ILE A 15 -8.08 -1.27 5.21
N THR A 16 -6.92 -1.91 5.50
CA THR A 16 -6.34 -1.93 6.84
C THR A 16 -5.30 -0.82 7.00
N GLY A 17 -5.10 -0.33 8.23
CA GLY A 17 -4.17 0.77 8.48
C GLY A 17 -4.60 2.07 7.75
N ALA A 18 -5.90 2.32 7.70
CA ALA A 18 -6.51 3.38 6.89
C ALA A 18 -6.15 4.79 7.36
N CYS A 19 -5.70 4.96 8.61
CA CYS A 19 -5.23 6.25 9.15
C CYS A 19 -3.81 6.61 8.73
N GLY A 20 -3.04 5.66 8.20
CA GLY A 20 -1.70 5.91 7.67
C GLY A 20 -1.75 6.70 6.36
N ILE A 21 -0.59 7.28 5.96
CA ILE A 21 -0.48 8.08 4.73
C ILE A 21 -1.01 7.32 3.52
N PHE A 22 -0.49 6.13 3.25
CA PHE A 22 -0.93 5.32 2.11
C PHE A 22 -2.36 4.81 2.29
N GLY A 23 -2.77 4.45 3.52
CA GLY A 23 -4.12 4.02 3.80
C GLY A 23 -5.16 5.09 3.48
N THR A 24 -4.90 6.33 3.87
CA THR A 24 -5.75 7.49 3.54
C THR A 24 -5.82 7.72 2.02
N TRP A 25 -4.67 7.75 1.33
CA TRP A 25 -4.63 7.94 -0.12
C TRP A 25 -5.36 6.84 -0.89
N LEU A 26 -5.21 5.59 -0.44
CA LEU A 26 -5.91 4.44 -1.03
C LEU A 26 -7.43 4.53 -0.81
N ALA A 27 -7.86 4.90 0.41
CA ALA A 27 -9.28 5.09 0.70
C ALA A 27 -9.89 6.20 -0.16
N GLU A 28 -9.20 7.34 -0.30
CA GLU A 28 -9.63 8.44 -1.16
C GLU A 28 -9.72 8.03 -2.64
N ALA A 29 -8.73 7.29 -3.13
CA ALA A 29 -8.71 6.85 -4.52
C ALA A 29 -9.83 5.86 -4.85
N PHE A 30 -10.09 4.87 -3.98
CA PHE A 30 -11.20 3.94 -4.15
C PHE A 30 -12.56 4.63 -4.00
N ALA A 31 -12.71 5.56 -3.05
CA ALA A 31 -13.95 6.33 -2.90
C ALA A 31 -14.22 7.18 -4.15
N ALA A 32 -13.20 7.86 -4.70
CA ALA A 32 -13.31 8.64 -5.93
C ALA A 32 -13.70 7.78 -7.15
N ALA A 33 -13.31 6.50 -7.13
CA ALA A 33 -13.71 5.50 -8.13
C ALA A 33 -15.10 4.87 -7.85
N GLY A 34 -15.82 5.31 -6.82
CA GLY A 34 -17.19 4.88 -6.51
C GLY A 34 -17.29 3.61 -5.68
N ALA A 35 -16.21 3.14 -5.06
CA ALA A 35 -16.22 1.97 -4.20
C ALA A 35 -16.91 2.24 -2.86
N ARG A 36 -17.48 1.19 -2.28
CA ARG A 36 -17.99 1.13 -0.90
C ARG A 36 -16.86 0.67 0.00
N LEU A 37 -16.52 1.45 1.02
CA LEU A 37 -15.35 1.21 1.85
C LEU A 37 -15.70 0.67 3.23
N LEU A 38 -14.92 -0.30 3.72
CA LEU A 38 -14.78 -0.64 5.12
C LEU A 38 -13.33 -0.37 5.52
N LEU A 39 -13.16 0.59 6.42
CA LEU A 39 -11.87 1.05 6.89
C LEU A 39 -11.59 0.51 8.30
N THR A 40 -10.38 -0.02 8.51
CA THR A 40 -9.95 -0.50 9.82
C THR A 40 -8.57 0.05 10.19
N ASP A 41 -8.41 0.35 11.47
CA ASP A 41 -7.15 0.68 12.13
C ASP A 41 -7.27 0.27 13.60
N ALA A 42 -6.16 0.25 14.35
CA ALA A 42 -6.15 -0.11 15.76
C ALA A 42 -6.97 0.86 16.63
N SER A 43 -7.06 2.14 16.24
CA SER A 43 -7.81 3.17 16.96
C SER A 43 -8.93 3.75 16.10
N PRO A 44 -10.17 3.86 16.63
CA PRO A 44 -11.30 4.37 15.88
C PRO A 44 -11.28 5.91 15.74
N GLU A 45 -10.68 6.65 16.67
CA GLU A 45 -10.73 8.11 16.70
C GLU A 45 -10.15 8.75 15.43
N PRO A 46 -8.97 8.34 14.92
CA PRO A 46 -8.44 8.90 13.68
C PRO A 46 -9.21 8.46 12.43
N LEU A 47 -9.94 7.31 12.50
CA LEU A 47 -10.72 6.79 11.35
C LEU A 47 -11.99 7.58 11.08
N ARG A 48 -12.67 8.07 12.12
CA ARG A 48 -14.00 8.69 12.00
C ARG A 48 -14.03 9.85 11.01
N PRO A 49 -13.15 10.87 11.11
CA PRO A 49 -13.19 12.00 10.17
C PRO A 49 -12.97 11.58 8.70
N LEU A 50 -12.12 10.56 8.48
CA LEU A 50 -11.90 10.02 7.15
C LEU A 50 -13.15 9.28 6.64
N ALA A 51 -13.73 8.45 7.48
CA ALA A 51 -14.92 7.67 7.15
C ALA A 51 -16.14 8.55 6.88
N ASP A 52 -16.38 9.56 7.72
CA ASP A 52 -17.48 10.52 7.55
C ASP A 52 -17.35 11.25 6.19
N ARG A 53 -16.14 11.69 5.84
CA ARG A 53 -15.86 12.36 4.57
C ARG A 53 -16.06 11.45 3.35
N LEU A 54 -15.78 10.17 3.48
CA LEU A 54 -15.84 9.19 2.38
C LEU A 54 -17.11 8.34 2.37
N GLY A 55 -17.99 8.48 3.36
CA GLY A 55 -19.18 7.63 3.53
C GLY A 55 -18.80 6.15 3.79
N ALA A 56 -17.71 5.91 4.50
CA ALA A 56 -17.16 4.58 4.73
C ALA A 56 -17.67 3.97 6.04
N THR A 57 -17.74 2.63 6.08
CA THR A 57 -17.95 1.88 7.32
C THR A 57 -16.65 1.81 8.11
N VAL A 58 -16.71 1.96 9.43
CA VAL A 58 -15.56 1.84 10.34
C VAL A 58 -15.68 0.60 11.22
N VAL A 59 -14.64 -0.21 11.25
CA VAL A 59 -14.48 -1.30 12.23
C VAL A 59 -13.06 -1.18 12.81
N ALA A 60 -12.93 -0.67 14.02
CA ALA A 60 -11.63 -0.60 14.68
C ALA A 60 -11.21 -1.99 15.14
N ALA A 61 -9.96 -2.37 14.86
CA ALA A 61 -9.40 -3.64 15.27
C ALA A 61 -7.87 -3.57 15.40
N ASP A 62 -7.34 -4.01 16.51
CA ASP A 62 -5.95 -4.45 16.60
C ASP A 62 -5.84 -5.81 15.91
N LEU A 63 -5.20 -5.82 14.74
CA LEU A 63 -5.09 -7.02 13.91
C LEU A 63 -4.16 -8.09 14.52
N THR A 64 -3.43 -7.78 15.59
CA THR A 64 -2.62 -8.75 16.35
C THR A 64 -3.44 -9.47 17.41
N ASP A 65 -4.61 -8.95 17.75
CA ASP A 65 -5.58 -9.60 18.61
C ASP A 65 -6.49 -10.53 17.78
N THR A 66 -6.40 -11.83 18.03
CA THR A 66 -7.13 -12.83 17.25
C THR A 66 -8.67 -12.70 17.37
N GLY A 67 -9.15 -12.23 18.54
CA GLY A 67 -10.58 -11.99 18.76
C GLY A 67 -11.08 -10.78 17.97
N GLN A 68 -10.34 -9.68 17.98
CA GLN A 68 -10.69 -8.49 17.20
C GLN A 68 -10.57 -8.74 15.69
N LEU A 69 -9.57 -9.49 15.24
CA LEU A 69 -9.43 -9.89 13.85
C LEU A 69 -10.61 -10.77 13.39
N ALA A 70 -11.04 -11.72 14.22
CA ALA A 70 -12.22 -12.53 13.95
C ALA A 70 -13.51 -11.68 13.91
N ALA A 71 -13.65 -10.72 14.84
CA ALA A 71 -14.77 -9.77 14.86
C ALA A 71 -14.79 -8.87 13.61
N LEU A 72 -13.62 -8.39 13.14
CA LEU A 72 -13.49 -7.65 11.89
C LEU A 72 -13.98 -8.49 10.70
N THR A 73 -13.54 -9.74 10.60
CA THR A 73 -13.97 -10.63 9.51
C THR A 73 -15.47 -10.92 9.57
N ALA A 74 -16.04 -11.12 10.76
CA ALA A 74 -17.48 -11.27 10.93
C ALA A 74 -18.22 -10.00 10.46
N ALA A 75 -17.76 -8.80 10.87
CA ALA A 75 -18.36 -7.54 10.45
C ALA A 75 -18.28 -7.33 8.92
N ILE A 76 -17.21 -7.77 8.25
CA ILE A 76 -17.12 -7.78 6.78
C ILE A 76 -18.20 -8.68 6.18
N GLY A 77 -18.36 -9.90 6.72
CA GLY A 77 -19.36 -10.87 6.27
C GLY A 77 -20.78 -10.36 6.47
N ASP A 78 -21.07 -9.77 7.62
CA ASP A 78 -22.39 -9.21 7.96
C ASP A 78 -22.74 -7.99 7.08
N THR A 79 -21.75 -7.18 6.74
CA THR A 79 -21.95 -5.97 5.91
C THR A 79 -22.18 -6.32 4.44
N TRP A 80 -21.45 -7.31 3.90
CA TRP A 80 -21.41 -7.53 2.45
C TRP A 80 -21.40 -9.00 2.01
N GLU A 81 -21.48 -9.96 2.93
CA GLU A 81 -21.22 -11.39 2.70
C GLU A 81 -19.74 -11.63 2.33
N SER A 82 -19.19 -10.86 1.41
CA SER A 82 -17.78 -10.90 0.99
C SER A 82 -17.35 -9.57 0.39
N PRO A 83 -16.09 -9.13 0.56
CA PRO A 83 -15.53 -8.02 -0.19
C PRO A 83 -15.10 -8.44 -1.59
N ASP A 84 -14.96 -7.47 -2.49
CA ASP A 84 -14.36 -7.65 -3.81
C ASP A 84 -12.84 -7.41 -3.78
N VAL A 85 -12.39 -6.52 -2.88
CA VAL A 85 -10.97 -6.15 -2.71
C VAL A 85 -10.60 -6.11 -1.23
N LEU A 86 -9.47 -6.71 -0.90
CA LEU A 86 -8.78 -6.53 0.38
C LEU A 86 -7.43 -5.85 0.16
N VAL A 87 -7.19 -4.72 0.85
CA VAL A 87 -5.89 -4.05 0.87
C VAL A 87 -5.27 -4.17 2.26
N ASN A 88 -4.27 -5.04 2.39
CA ASN A 88 -3.44 -5.16 3.59
C ASN A 88 -2.39 -4.05 3.59
N ASN A 89 -2.73 -2.92 4.19
CA ASN A 89 -1.85 -1.76 4.28
C ASN A 89 -1.31 -1.52 5.70
N ALA A 90 -1.98 -2.03 6.73
CA ALA A 90 -1.50 -1.92 8.12
C ALA A 90 -0.06 -2.41 8.26
N GLY A 91 0.75 -1.67 9.00
CA GLY A 91 2.14 -2.05 9.22
C GLY A 91 2.88 -1.09 10.15
N VAL A 92 3.89 -1.63 10.82
CA VAL A 92 4.82 -0.88 11.68
C VAL A 92 6.22 -0.95 11.11
N TYR A 93 6.98 0.14 11.21
CA TYR A 93 8.32 0.28 10.62
C TYR A 93 9.31 0.98 11.57
N PRO A 94 9.44 0.50 12.82
CA PRO A 94 10.39 1.10 13.75
C PRO A 94 11.82 0.93 13.21
N ARG A 95 12.66 1.94 13.48
CA ARG A 95 14.10 1.86 13.23
C ARG A 95 14.79 1.65 14.56
N THR A 96 15.35 0.46 14.75
CA THR A 96 16.04 0.07 15.97
C THR A 96 17.41 -0.50 15.60
N PRO A 97 18.52 0.00 16.19
CA PRO A 97 19.83 -0.59 15.98
C PRO A 97 19.83 -2.08 16.37
N LEU A 98 20.59 -2.92 15.66
CA LEU A 98 20.67 -4.36 15.93
C LEU A 98 20.99 -4.67 17.40
N ALA A 99 21.89 -3.90 18.01
CA ALA A 99 22.34 -4.09 19.39
C ALA A 99 21.21 -3.87 20.44
N THR A 100 20.16 -3.14 20.10
CA THR A 100 19.04 -2.81 21.01
C THR A 100 17.71 -3.45 20.58
N THR A 101 17.67 -4.16 19.46
CA THR A 101 16.48 -4.86 18.98
C THR A 101 16.27 -6.13 19.79
N GLY A 102 15.26 -6.12 20.67
CA GLY A 102 14.94 -7.26 21.51
C GLY A 102 13.94 -8.23 20.87
N PRO A 103 13.76 -9.44 21.46
CA PRO A 103 12.79 -10.43 20.94
C PRO A 103 11.33 -9.91 20.91
N ALA A 104 10.97 -8.98 21.79
CA ALA A 104 9.65 -8.36 21.81
C ALA A 104 9.43 -7.48 20.58
N ASP A 105 10.44 -6.69 20.17
CA ASP A 105 10.38 -5.87 18.97
C ASP A 105 10.25 -6.74 17.72
N VAL A 106 11.02 -7.83 17.66
CA VAL A 106 10.96 -8.80 16.55
C VAL A 106 9.57 -9.37 16.41
N ARG A 107 8.99 -9.89 17.52
CA ARG A 107 7.63 -10.46 17.52
C ARG A 107 6.61 -9.42 17.07
N ARG A 108 6.59 -8.24 17.68
CA ARG A 108 5.63 -7.17 17.34
C ARG A 108 5.66 -6.82 15.86
N ILE A 109 6.86 -6.68 15.26
CA ILE A 109 6.97 -6.35 13.84
C ILE A 109 6.45 -7.49 12.97
N LEU A 110 6.77 -8.74 13.31
CA LEU A 110 6.29 -9.89 12.56
C LEU A 110 4.79 -10.11 12.75
N ASP A 111 4.27 -9.94 13.96
CA ASP A 111 2.84 -10.10 14.24
C ASP A 111 2.01 -9.11 13.41
N VAL A 112 2.39 -7.82 13.42
CA VAL A 112 1.65 -6.79 12.65
C VAL A 112 1.86 -6.92 11.14
N ASN A 113 3.12 -7.12 10.69
CA ASN A 113 3.45 -7.01 9.26
C ASN A 113 3.30 -8.32 8.49
N VAL A 114 3.24 -9.47 9.16
CA VAL A 114 3.23 -10.80 8.51
C VAL A 114 2.07 -11.65 8.98
N VAL A 115 1.96 -11.88 10.29
CA VAL A 115 0.94 -12.80 10.85
C VAL A 115 -0.46 -12.24 10.66
N ALA A 116 -0.69 -10.99 11.02
CA ALA A 116 -2.00 -10.34 10.92
C ALA A 116 -2.51 -10.26 9.46
N PRO A 117 -1.75 -9.74 8.47
CA PRO A 117 -2.22 -9.74 7.09
C PRO A 117 -2.38 -11.14 6.49
N PHE A 118 -1.58 -12.13 6.89
CA PHE A 118 -1.78 -13.52 6.49
C PHE A 118 -3.11 -14.04 7.00
N GLU A 119 -3.38 -13.91 8.29
CA GLU A 119 -4.58 -14.43 8.92
C GLU A 119 -5.86 -13.72 8.41
N LEU A 120 -5.84 -12.40 8.25
CA LEU A 120 -6.95 -11.66 7.65
C LEU A 120 -7.19 -12.11 6.20
N THR A 121 -6.12 -12.25 5.41
CA THR A 121 -6.20 -12.72 4.03
C THR A 121 -6.84 -14.10 3.97
N ARG A 122 -6.41 -15.03 4.83
CA ARG A 122 -6.97 -16.38 4.90
C ARG A 122 -8.48 -16.39 5.18
N GLN A 123 -8.92 -15.57 6.14
CA GLN A 123 -10.33 -15.46 6.50
C GLN A 123 -11.16 -14.78 5.41
N VAL A 124 -10.66 -13.69 4.83
CA VAL A 124 -11.35 -12.97 3.73
C VAL A 124 -11.44 -13.82 2.46
N ILE A 125 -10.38 -14.56 2.11
CA ILE A 125 -10.41 -15.49 0.98
C ILE A 125 -11.47 -16.57 1.19
N ALA A 126 -11.65 -17.07 2.41
CA ALA A 126 -12.72 -18.02 2.72
C ALA A 126 -14.12 -17.42 2.44
N LEU A 127 -14.34 -16.13 2.78
CA LEU A 127 -15.58 -15.42 2.41
C LEU A 127 -15.72 -15.29 0.90
N MET A 128 -14.66 -14.90 0.19
CA MET A 128 -14.67 -14.78 -1.28
C MET A 128 -15.02 -16.10 -1.96
N ILE A 129 -14.41 -17.21 -1.52
CA ILE A 129 -14.68 -18.55 -2.07
C ILE A 129 -16.11 -18.97 -1.79
N LYS A 130 -16.60 -18.78 -0.56
CA LYS A 130 -17.98 -19.12 -0.17
C LYS A 130 -19.01 -18.35 -0.99
N ALA A 131 -18.76 -17.07 -1.25
CA ALA A 131 -19.63 -16.20 -2.03
C ALA A 131 -19.43 -16.33 -3.57
N GLY A 132 -18.48 -17.13 -4.04
CA GLY A 132 -18.17 -17.26 -5.47
C GLY A 132 -17.58 -16.01 -6.10
N ILE A 133 -16.91 -15.16 -5.30
CA ILE A 133 -16.33 -13.89 -5.75
C ILE A 133 -14.88 -14.11 -6.21
N ALA A 134 -14.58 -13.74 -7.47
CA ALA A 134 -13.24 -13.67 -8.02
C ALA A 134 -12.54 -12.40 -7.48
N GLY A 135 -12.19 -12.42 -6.18
CA GLY A 135 -11.69 -11.26 -5.43
C GLY A 135 -10.24 -10.87 -5.74
N ARG A 136 -9.81 -9.77 -5.17
CA ARG A 136 -8.45 -9.23 -5.30
C ARG A 136 -7.89 -8.93 -3.92
N VAL A 137 -6.66 -9.37 -3.67
CA VAL A 137 -5.92 -9.06 -2.45
C VAL A 137 -4.65 -8.31 -2.84
N VAL A 138 -4.40 -7.16 -2.21
CA VAL A 138 -3.16 -6.40 -2.37
C VAL A 138 -2.47 -6.24 -1.02
N ASN A 139 -1.23 -6.66 -0.97
CA ASN A 139 -0.36 -6.47 0.17
C ASN A 139 0.55 -5.26 -0.06
N ILE A 140 0.53 -4.29 0.84
CA ILE A 140 1.45 -3.16 0.78
C ILE A 140 2.81 -3.59 1.36
N SER A 141 3.78 -3.77 0.46
CA SER A 141 5.16 -4.10 0.77
C SER A 141 6.00 -2.81 0.99
N SER A 142 7.25 -2.88 0.70
CA SER A 142 8.20 -1.75 0.78
C SER A 142 9.43 -2.04 -0.05
N GLY A 143 10.05 -1.02 -0.61
CA GLY A 143 11.38 -1.13 -1.20
C GLY A 143 12.46 -1.67 -0.23
N ALA A 144 12.19 -1.67 1.08
CA ALA A 144 13.07 -2.30 2.07
C ALA A 144 13.15 -3.83 1.93
N ALA A 145 12.15 -4.47 1.30
CA ALA A 145 12.17 -5.92 1.03
C ALA A 145 13.35 -6.33 0.13
N VAL A 146 13.72 -5.47 -0.82
CA VAL A 146 14.81 -5.72 -1.80
C VAL A 146 16.05 -4.87 -1.53
N ARG A 147 15.91 -3.70 -0.91
CA ARG A 147 17.02 -2.78 -0.59
C ARG A 147 16.94 -2.34 0.89
N PRO A 148 17.33 -3.23 1.82
CA PRO A 148 17.26 -2.96 3.25
C PRO A 148 18.21 -1.83 3.65
N GLY A 149 17.87 -1.11 4.72
CA GLY A 149 18.70 -0.09 5.35
C GLY A 149 19.10 -0.47 6.77
N ALA A 150 20.21 0.07 7.25
CA ALA A 150 20.65 -0.10 8.63
C ALA A 150 19.55 0.31 9.63
N GLY A 151 19.41 -0.43 10.72
CA GLY A 151 18.37 -0.23 11.74
C GLY A 151 16.98 -0.69 11.33
N GLY A 152 16.80 -1.30 10.14
CA GLY A 152 15.52 -1.78 9.65
C GLY A 152 15.48 -3.28 9.35
N SER A 153 16.36 -4.09 9.93
CA SER A 153 16.54 -5.49 9.56
C SER A 153 15.26 -6.33 9.68
N VAL A 154 14.55 -6.25 10.80
CA VAL A 154 13.32 -7.01 11.03
C VAL A 154 12.18 -6.51 10.14
N TYR A 155 12.08 -5.19 9.97
CA TYR A 155 11.11 -4.60 9.06
C TYR A 155 11.34 -5.06 7.61
N ALA A 156 12.59 -5.00 7.13
CA ALA A 156 12.95 -5.47 5.80
C ALA A 156 12.61 -6.96 5.60
N ALA A 157 12.96 -7.80 6.59
CA ALA A 157 12.61 -9.22 6.59
C ALA A 157 11.09 -9.44 6.56
N SER A 158 10.31 -8.66 7.32
CA SER A 158 8.84 -8.76 7.32
C SER A 158 8.24 -8.40 5.96
N LYS A 159 8.80 -7.40 5.26
CA LYS A 159 8.31 -7.00 3.93
C LYS A 159 8.74 -7.99 2.84
N ALA A 160 9.91 -8.61 2.94
CA ALA A 160 10.30 -9.71 2.08
C ALA A 160 9.42 -10.96 2.30
N ALA A 161 9.06 -11.24 3.56
CA ALA A 161 8.14 -12.34 3.90
C ALA A 161 6.76 -12.13 3.26
N ILE A 162 6.19 -10.91 3.33
CA ILE A 162 4.86 -10.66 2.75
C ILE A 162 4.86 -10.78 1.21
N GLU A 163 5.96 -10.46 0.53
CA GLU A 163 6.09 -10.70 -0.91
C GLU A 163 6.15 -12.18 -1.25
N THR A 164 6.82 -12.97 -0.42
CA THR A 164 6.86 -14.43 -0.60
C THR A 164 5.49 -15.05 -0.33
N LEU A 165 4.80 -14.63 0.74
CA LEU A 165 3.41 -15.03 1.01
C LEU A 165 2.47 -14.65 -0.12
N THR A 166 2.62 -13.45 -0.70
CA THR A 166 1.84 -13.02 -1.87
C THR A 166 1.94 -14.03 -3.01
N ARG A 167 3.15 -14.47 -3.36
CA ARG A 167 3.38 -15.49 -4.41
C ARG A 167 2.75 -16.83 -4.06
N SER A 168 2.95 -17.29 -2.84
CA SER A 168 2.44 -18.60 -2.40
C SER A 168 0.91 -18.63 -2.36
N ILE A 169 0.29 -17.63 -1.74
CA ILE A 169 -1.18 -17.53 -1.66
C ILE A 169 -1.80 -17.41 -3.06
N ALA A 170 -1.18 -16.63 -3.95
CA ALA A 170 -1.65 -16.48 -5.33
C ALA A 170 -1.77 -17.84 -6.05
N LEU A 171 -0.80 -18.74 -5.87
CA LEU A 171 -0.83 -20.08 -6.46
C LEU A 171 -1.96 -20.93 -5.90
N GLU A 172 -2.21 -20.85 -4.59
CA GLU A 172 -3.23 -21.65 -3.92
C GLU A 172 -4.65 -21.26 -4.32
N VAL A 173 -4.90 -19.96 -4.55
CA VAL A 173 -6.26 -19.42 -4.76
C VAL A 173 -6.61 -19.13 -6.22
N ALA A 174 -5.66 -19.22 -7.14
CA ALA A 174 -5.85 -18.92 -8.56
C ALA A 174 -7.01 -19.71 -9.19
N ARG A 175 -7.21 -20.97 -8.78
CA ARG A 175 -8.34 -21.82 -9.24
C ARG A 175 -9.73 -21.24 -8.93
N HIS A 176 -9.82 -20.32 -7.99
CA HIS A 176 -11.06 -19.63 -7.60
C HIS A 176 -11.20 -18.26 -8.32
N GLY A 177 -10.29 -17.92 -9.24
CA GLY A 177 -10.25 -16.63 -9.91
C GLY A 177 -9.76 -15.49 -9.01
N ILE A 178 -9.32 -15.78 -7.79
CA ILE A 178 -8.81 -14.79 -6.84
C ILE A 178 -7.36 -14.45 -7.21
N ARG A 179 -7.06 -13.15 -7.26
CA ARG A 179 -5.71 -12.64 -7.54
C ARG A 179 -5.09 -12.02 -6.30
N VAL A 180 -3.81 -12.29 -6.06
CA VAL A 180 -3.08 -11.77 -4.91
C VAL A 180 -1.78 -11.16 -5.40
N ASN A 181 -1.57 -9.86 -5.15
CA ASN A 181 -0.39 -9.13 -5.60
C ASN A 181 0.17 -8.26 -4.46
N ALA A 182 1.38 -7.75 -4.62
CA ALA A 182 1.98 -6.78 -3.73
C ALA A 182 2.30 -5.48 -4.46
N VAL A 183 2.27 -4.37 -3.74
CA VAL A 183 2.75 -3.06 -4.22
C VAL A 183 3.81 -2.56 -3.24
N GLN A 184 4.97 -2.15 -3.77
CA GLN A 184 6.03 -1.47 -3.02
C GLN A 184 5.90 0.04 -3.25
N PRO A 185 5.30 0.80 -2.34
CA PRO A 185 5.21 2.24 -2.50
C PRO A 185 6.57 2.92 -2.31
N GLY A 186 6.71 4.09 -2.91
CA GLY A 186 7.85 4.96 -2.75
C GLY A 186 7.90 5.64 -1.38
N PHE A 187 8.91 6.47 -1.19
CA PHE A 187 9.09 7.22 0.04
C PHE A 187 8.08 8.38 0.12
N ALA A 188 7.25 8.39 1.16
CA ALA A 188 6.32 9.46 1.49
C ALA A 188 6.65 10.01 2.89
N PRO A 189 7.08 11.28 3.01
CA PRO A 189 7.27 11.95 4.30
C PRO A 189 5.92 12.33 4.93
N GLY A 190 5.93 12.63 6.24
CA GLY A 190 4.74 13.15 6.95
C GLY A 190 3.97 12.11 7.77
N SER A 191 4.55 10.92 7.99
CA SER A 191 3.96 9.95 8.92
C SER A 191 3.96 10.47 10.36
N ALA A 192 2.78 10.50 10.99
CA ALA A 192 2.65 10.83 12.40
C ALA A 192 3.32 9.77 13.32
N VAL A 193 3.42 8.53 12.86
CA VAL A 193 4.01 7.40 13.61
C VAL A 193 5.54 7.40 13.55
N SER A 194 6.14 8.08 12.58
CA SER A 194 7.59 8.16 12.38
C SER A 194 7.97 9.52 11.79
N PRO A 195 7.99 10.58 12.61
CA PRO A 195 8.39 11.90 12.14
C PRO A 195 9.85 11.87 11.67
N LEU A 196 10.11 12.49 10.53
CA LEU A 196 11.41 12.50 9.88
C LEU A 196 12.01 13.90 9.92
N THR A 197 13.34 13.98 10.04
CA THR A 197 14.08 15.23 9.92
C THR A 197 14.24 15.64 8.45
N ASP A 198 14.37 16.93 8.18
CA ASP A 198 14.62 17.47 6.83
C ASP A 198 15.89 16.86 6.21
N THR A 199 16.92 16.65 7.02
CA THR A 199 18.16 15.98 6.59
C THR A 199 17.89 14.56 6.09
N HIS A 200 17.02 13.82 6.78
CA HIS A 200 16.64 12.47 6.36
C HIS A 200 15.84 12.51 5.06
N ILE A 201 14.88 13.43 4.94
CA ILE A 201 14.07 13.60 3.73
C ILE A 201 14.98 13.92 2.53
N THR A 202 15.90 14.87 2.67
CA THR A 202 16.89 15.22 1.64
C THR A 202 17.76 14.03 1.24
N SER A 203 18.25 13.27 2.22
CA SER A 203 19.04 12.05 1.97
C SER A 203 18.25 10.97 1.23
N MET A 204 16.95 10.86 1.48
CA MET A 204 16.08 9.93 0.79
C MET A 204 15.81 10.38 -0.65
N LEU A 205 15.53 11.67 -0.86
CA LEU A 205 15.32 12.26 -2.19
C LEU A 205 16.51 12.03 -3.12
N ALA A 206 17.74 12.21 -2.61
CA ALA A 206 18.96 12.00 -3.37
C ALA A 206 19.13 10.55 -3.90
N ARG A 207 18.34 9.61 -3.40
CA ARG A 207 18.35 8.19 -3.78
C ARG A 207 17.16 7.77 -4.65
N ILE A 208 16.32 8.72 -5.05
CA ILE A 208 15.14 8.48 -5.89
C ILE A 208 15.44 9.03 -7.28
N PRO A 209 15.63 8.19 -8.32
CA PRO A 209 15.93 8.66 -9.68
C PRO A 209 14.95 9.68 -10.24
N LEU A 210 13.64 9.55 -9.96
CA LEU A 210 12.63 10.52 -10.39
C LEU A 210 12.65 11.85 -9.60
N GLY A 211 13.53 12.00 -8.59
CA GLY A 211 13.82 13.26 -7.90
C GLY A 211 12.71 13.82 -7.02
N ARG A 212 11.67 13.04 -6.72
CA ARG A 212 10.55 13.47 -5.86
C ARG A 212 10.10 12.38 -4.90
N THR A 213 9.39 12.76 -3.85
CA THR A 213 8.68 11.84 -2.96
C THR A 213 7.45 11.25 -3.62
N SER A 214 6.95 10.14 -3.08
CA SER A 214 5.67 9.58 -3.47
C SER A 214 4.53 10.53 -3.09
N GLY A 215 3.62 10.76 -4.02
CA GLY A 215 2.39 11.50 -3.83
C GLY A 215 1.16 10.61 -3.71
N PRO A 216 -0.03 11.21 -3.48
CA PRO A 216 -1.28 10.47 -3.28
C PRO A 216 -1.63 9.52 -4.42
N ASP A 217 -1.34 9.93 -5.66
CA ASP A 217 -1.74 9.18 -6.85
C ASP A 217 -0.77 8.06 -7.23
N ASP A 218 0.48 8.06 -6.74
CA ASP A 218 1.49 7.12 -7.22
C ASP A 218 1.16 5.66 -6.88
N ALA A 219 1.15 5.32 -5.60
CA ALA A 219 0.84 3.94 -5.17
C ALA A 219 -0.64 3.61 -5.38
N ALA A 220 -1.54 4.59 -5.21
CA ALA A 220 -2.97 4.38 -5.39
C ALA A 220 -3.32 4.00 -6.84
N ALA A 221 -2.71 4.65 -7.85
CA ALA A 221 -2.93 4.28 -9.24
C ALA A 221 -2.51 2.83 -9.54
N ALA A 222 -1.38 2.39 -8.98
CA ALA A 222 -0.92 1.01 -9.14
C ALA A 222 -1.84 0.00 -8.45
N VAL A 223 -2.35 0.32 -7.25
CA VAL A 223 -3.30 -0.54 -6.53
C VAL A 223 -4.63 -0.62 -7.28
N LEU A 224 -5.18 0.50 -7.75
CA LEU A 224 -6.38 0.50 -8.59
C LEU A 224 -6.16 -0.35 -9.85
N TRP A 225 -5.04 -0.15 -10.56
CA TRP A 225 -4.75 -0.93 -11.77
C TRP A 225 -4.63 -2.42 -11.47
N VAL A 226 -3.84 -2.83 -10.48
CA VAL A 226 -3.63 -4.27 -10.22
C VAL A 226 -4.89 -4.97 -9.72
N CYS A 227 -5.83 -4.23 -9.13
CA CYS A 227 -7.15 -4.74 -8.74
C CYS A 227 -8.16 -4.72 -9.89
N SER A 228 -7.94 -3.97 -10.98
CA SER A 228 -8.88 -3.84 -12.08
C SER A 228 -8.90 -5.06 -13.03
N SER A 229 -9.87 -5.06 -13.93
CA SER A 229 -9.97 -6.02 -15.03
C SER A 229 -8.81 -5.94 -16.03
N ASP A 230 -8.17 -4.76 -16.17
CA ASP A 230 -6.97 -4.58 -17.02
C ASP A 230 -5.80 -5.45 -16.57
N ALA A 231 -5.74 -5.80 -15.28
CA ALA A 231 -4.74 -6.69 -14.70
C ALA A 231 -5.26 -8.12 -14.50
N SER A 232 -6.27 -8.55 -15.28
CA SER A 232 -6.93 -9.87 -15.10
C SER A 232 -5.98 -11.07 -15.18
N PHE A 233 -4.83 -10.92 -15.84
CA PHE A 233 -3.81 -11.98 -15.94
C PHE A 233 -2.58 -11.73 -15.06
N VAL A 234 -2.71 -10.84 -14.06
CA VAL A 234 -1.63 -10.47 -13.12
C VAL A 234 -1.94 -10.99 -11.72
N THR A 235 -1.20 -11.99 -11.27
CA THR A 235 -1.26 -12.54 -9.91
C THR A 235 0.12 -13.01 -9.44
N GLY A 236 0.40 -12.98 -8.14
CA GLY A 236 1.67 -13.38 -7.54
C GLY A 236 2.84 -12.42 -7.82
N THR A 237 2.58 -11.20 -8.27
CA THR A 237 3.63 -10.23 -8.58
C THR A 237 3.79 -9.16 -7.50
N THR A 238 4.96 -8.54 -7.49
CA THR A 238 5.23 -7.31 -6.71
C THR A 238 5.54 -6.17 -7.68
N ILE A 239 4.81 -5.06 -7.54
CA ILE A 239 4.94 -3.87 -8.38
C ILE A 239 5.65 -2.78 -7.57
N ALA A 240 6.85 -2.38 -8.02
CA ALA A 240 7.56 -1.25 -7.43
C ALA A 240 7.03 0.08 -7.99
N VAL A 241 6.62 0.97 -7.08
CA VAL A 241 6.12 2.33 -7.39
C VAL A 241 6.92 3.30 -6.54
N ASP A 242 8.22 3.38 -6.77
CA ASP A 242 9.20 3.99 -5.86
C ASP A 242 10.13 5.02 -6.53
N GLY A 243 9.79 5.44 -7.72
CA GLY A 243 10.56 6.40 -8.50
C GLY A 243 11.93 5.87 -8.94
N GLY A 244 12.07 4.55 -9.04
CA GLY A 244 13.32 3.89 -9.45
C GLY A 244 14.28 3.61 -8.28
N ARG A 245 13.89 3.89 -7.04
CA ARG A 245 14.78 3.75 -5.87
C ARG A 245 15.32 2.33 -5.68
N THR A 246 14.58 1.31 -6.04
CA THR A 246 14.99 -0.10 -5.90
C THR A 246 15.54 -0.72 -7.18
N ALA A 247 15.52 0.00 -8.31
CA ALA A 247 15.95 -0.53 -9.60
C ALA A 247 17.47 -0.81 -9.68
N GLY A 248 18.28 -0.15 -8.83
CA GLY A 248 19.74 -0.33 -8.80
C GLY A 248 20.45 0.77 -8.00
N ASP A 249 21.75 0.89 -8.21
CA ASP A 249 22.52 1.99 -7.64
C ASP A 249 22.32 3.25 -8.48
N PHE A 250 22.00 4.33 -7.79
CA PHE A 250 21.79 5.64 -8.38
C PHE A 250 22.62 6.68 -7.64
N THR A 251 23.42 7.44 -8.39
CA THR A 251 24.08 8.64 -7.93
C THR A 251 23.60 9.79 -8.79
N ALA A 252 22.98 10.78 -8.17
CA ALA A 252 22.58 11.99 -8.90
C ALA A 252 23.81 12.62 -9.53
N GLY A 253 23.89 12.63 -10.85
CA GLY A 253 24.88 13.42 -11.59
C GLY A 253 24.65 14.92 -11.37
N PRO A 254 25.61 15.79 -11.76
CA PRO A 254 25.36 17.22 -11.81
C PRO A 254 24.10 17.45 -12.64
N ALA A 255 23.21 18.35 -12.15
CA ALA A 255 21.98 18.66 -12.85
C ALA A 255 22.29 19.00 -14.31
N THR A 256 21.86 18.15 -15.24
CA THR A 256 21.90 18.50 -16.66
C THR A 256 20.91 19.65 -16.84
N THR A 257 21.43 20.85 -17.01
CA THR A 257 20.61 21.97 -17.47
C THR A 257 20.03 21.52 -18.82
N GLY A 258 18.73 21.22 -18.83
CA GLY A 258 18.03 20.89 -20.08
C GLY A 258 18.29 21.96 -21.12
N PRO A 259 18.21 21.66 -22.43
CA PRO A 259 18.41 22.65 -23.46
C PRO A 259 17.48 23.83 -23.18
N ALA A 260 18.08 25.02 -23.06
CA ALA A 260 17.33 26.28 -22.97
C ALA A 260 16.35 26.29 -24.15
N THR A 261 15.06 26.33 -23.87
CA THR A 261 14.05 26.57 -24.90
C THR A 261 14.31 27.95 -25.45
N THR A 262 15.04 28.02 -26.57
CA THR A 262 15.17 29.25 -27.36
C THR A 262 13.77 29.55 -27.87
N GLY A 263 13.13 30.52 -27.23
CA GLY A 263 11.90 31.12 -27.74
C GLY A 263 12.10 31.64 -29.16
N PRO A 264 11.07 31.69 -30.01
CA PRO A 264 11.19 32.15 -31.37
C PRO A 264 11.68 33.61 -31.38
N SER A 265 12.81 33.87 -32.05
CA SER A 265 13.32 35.24 -32.30
C SER A 265 12.34 35.92 -33.22
N THR A 266 11.64 36.93 -32.72
CA THR A 266 10.88 37.87 -33.52
C THR A 266 11.89 38.78 -34.25
N THR A 267 12.31 38.42 -35.45
CA THR A 267 12.95 39.36 -36.33
C THR A 267 11.87 40.28 -36.91
N GLY A 268 11.77 41.49 -36.35
CA GLY A 268 11.03 42.56 -36.96
C GLY A 268 11.77 42.98 -38.24
N GLY A 269 11.12 42.77 -39.37
CA GLY A 269 11.52 43.39 -40.64
C GLY A 269 10.81 44.73 -40.78
N THR A 270 11.59 45.81 -40.76
CA THR A 270 11.17 47.10 -41.25
C THR A 270 11.53 47.19 -42.72
N ALA A 271 10.54 47.44 -43.57
CA ALA A 271 10.62 48.25 -44.76
C ALA A 271 9.20 48.45 -45.32
#